data_d7e228db93fe28e4cbdceb17f16b4ed3
#
_entry.id   d7e228db93fe28e4cbdceb17f16b4ed3
#
_cell.length_a   1.000
_cell.length_b   1.000
_cell.length_c   1.000
_cell.angle_alpha   90.00
_cell.angle_beta   90.00
_cell.angle_gamma   90.00
#
_symmetry.space_group_name_H-M   'P 1'
#
loop_
_entity.id
_entity.type
_entity.pdbx_description
1 polymer ?
#
loop_
_entity_poly.entity_id
_entity_poly.type
_entity_poly.pdbx_seq_one_letter_code
_entity_poly.pdbx_strand_id
1 'polypeptide(L)'
;FGSESLNARFNAIPGTACADVTVPRDWKNPEDGHTITLRVAKTETSKGNPERQGIALVNPGGPGGSGLPWGPAMAERAPELAEQYDFIGFDPRGVGQSTALECTYTPNPEHDVWQDTKAQVDACLENELTPYITTEQTVYDMDFIRAVLGEEKTSYIGYSYGTWLGSWYQRVFPQHAHRFLLDSAVDISRDGLQTTWDLQPRSRDRQFQDAMLPYVARHDEIFGLGDDPMQIRQRWEDVGGTRTQ
;
A
#
# COMPACT_ATOMS: atom_id res chain seq x y z
N PHE A 1 -12.86 10.97 -0.98
CA PHE A 1 -11.85 10.16 -1.70
C PHE A 1 -10.80 11.02 -2.42
N GLY A 2 -10.63 12.27 -2.06
CA GLY A 2 -9.55 13.14 -2.54
C GLY A 2 -9.75 13.79 -3.92
N SER A 3 -10.70 13.34 -4.71
CA SER A 3 -11.09 13.99 -5.96
C SER A 3 -12.59 13.92 -6.21
N GLU A 4 -13.12 14.85 -7.01
CA GLU A 4 -14.54 14.89 -7.35
C GLU A 4 -14.99 13.62 -8.10
N SER A 5 -14.18 13.13 -9.04
CA SER A 5 -14.46 11.92 -9.80
C SER A 5 -14.49 10.65 -8.93
N LEU A 6 -13.56 10.52 -7.99
CA LEU A 6 -13.55 9.40 -7.03
C LEU A 6 -14.72 9.49 -6.06
N ASN A 7 -15.07 10.70 -5.61
CA ASN A 7 -16.22 10.92 -4.75
C ASN A 7 -17.52 10.54 -5.49
N ALA A 8 -17.70 10.98 -6.73
CA ALA A 8 -18.87 10.64 -7.53
C ALA A 8 -18.98 9.11 -7.73
N ARG A 9 -17.86 8.45 -8.05
CA ARG A 9 -17.84 6.99 -8.26
C ARG A 9 -18.16 6.21 -7.00
N PHE A 10 -17.40 6.44 -5.92
CA PHE A 10 -17.48 5.56 -4.74
C PHE A 10 -18.64 5.89 -3.80
N ASN A 11 -19.09 7.16 -3.74
CA ASN A 11 -20.31 7.50 -3.01
C ASN A 11 -21.58 6.97 -3.68
N ALA A 12 -21.50 6.58 -4.96
CA ALA A 12 -22.60 5.91 -5.64
C ALA A 12 -22.76 4.42 -5.27
N ILE A 13 -21.73 3.83 -4.65
CA ILE A 13 -21.80 2.43 -4.18
C ILE A 13 -22.65 2.38 -2.90
N PRO A 14 -23.78 1.65 -2.91
CA PRO A 14 -24.66 1.56 -1.74
C PRO A 14 -23.90 1.07 -0.51
N GLY A 15 -24.20 1.68 0.65
CA GLY A 15 -23.56 1.34 1.92
C GLY A 15 -22.16 1.92 2.12
N THR A 16 -21.64 2.71 1.17
CA THR A 16 -20.35 3.38 1.32
C THR A 16 -20.50 4.68 2.12
N ALA A 17 -19.71 4.80 3.17
CA ALA A 17 -19.59 5.99 3.99
C ALA A 17 -18.13 6.23 4.39
N CYS A 18 -17.74 7.49 4.57
CA CYS A 18 -16.43 7.88 5.08
C CYS A 18 -16.54 8.54 6.45
N ALA A 19 -15.54 8.33 7.27
CA ALA A 19 -15.42 8.95 8.58
C ALA A 19 -13.97 9.32 8.87
N ASP A 20 -13.80 10.27 9.78
CA ASP A 20 -12.53 10.60 10.38
C ASP A 20 -12.39 9.86 11.71
N VAL A 21 -11.26 9.19 11.90
CA VAL A 21 -10.92 8.44 13.11
C VAL A 21 -9.71 9.10 13.74
N THR A 22 -9.89 9.63 14.95
CA THR A 22 -8.79 10.24 15.71
C THR A 22 -8.02 9.17 16.45
N VAL A 23 -6.69 9.16 16.28
CA VAL A 23 -5.77 8.20 16.92
C VAL A 23 -4.61 8.94 17.57
N PRO A 24 -3.93 8.35 18.54
CA PRO A 24 -2.68 8.92 19.08
C PRO A 24 -1.62 9.08 17.97
N ARG A 25 -0.88 10.19 18.01
CA ARG A 25 0.30 10.35 17.15
C ARG A 25 1.32 9.25 17.43
N ASP A 26 1.54 8.95 18.71
CA ASP A 26 2.42 7.87 19.16
C ASP A 26 1.65 6.85 20.01
N TRP A 27 1.49 5.65 19.48
CA TRP A 27 0.88 4.53 20.22
C TRP A 27 1.70 4.01 21.40
N LYS A 28 3.00 4.39 21.49
CA LYS A 28 3.86 4.05 22.64
C LYS A 28 3.63 5.02 23.79
N ASN A 29 3.10 6.21 23.51
CA ASN A 29 2.75 7.22 24.49
C ASN A 29 1.41 7.89 24.16
N PRO A 30 0.29 7.14 24.18
CA PRO A 30 -1.00 7.60 23.70
C PRO A 30 -1.60 8.74 24.50
N GLU A 31 -1.08 9.00 25.68
CA GLU A 31 -1.54 10.05 26.59
C GLU A 31 -0.72 11.36 26.51
N ASP A 32 0.19 11.49 25.52
CA ASP A 32 0.99 12.72 25.33
C ASP A 32 0.18 13.92 24.86
N GLY A 33 -1.11 13.71 24.56
CA GLY A 33 -2.04 14.75 24.13
C GLY A 33 -1.97 15.06 22.64
N HIS A 34 -1.05 14.44 21.89
CA HIS A 34 -0.93 14.63 20.43
C HIS A 34 -1.70 13.56 19.67
N THR A 35 -2.58 14.01 18.79
CA THR A 35 -3.40 13.12 17.96
C THR A 35 -3.25 13.41 16.48
N ILE A 36 -3.57 12.44 15.66
CA ILE A 36 -3.72 12.57 14.22
C ILE A 36 -5.07 12.02 13.78
N THR A 37 -5.48 12.36 12.58
CA THR A 37 -6.73 11.90 11.99
C THR A 37 -6.46 10.93 10.86
N LEU A 38 -7.14 9.81 10.87
CA LEU A 38 -7.17 8.85 9.77
C LEU A 38 -8.48 8.99 9.01
N ARG A 39 -8.42 9.03 7.68
CA ARG A 39 -9.59 8.96 6.82
C ARG A 39 -9.90 7.51 6.50
N VAL A 40 -11.12 7.08 6.83
CA VAL A 40 -11.58 5.69 6.68
C VAL A 40 -12.85 5.66 5.84
N ALA A 41 -12.94 4.72 4.91
CA ALA A 41 -14.14 4.40 4.16
C ALA A 41 -14.62 3.01 4.52
N LYS A 42 -15.90 2.87 4.85
CA LYS A 42 -16.58 1.59 5.03
C LYS A 42 -17.58 1.40 3.90
N THR A 43 -17.58 0.24 3.28
CA THR A 43 -18.64 -0.20 2.36
C THR A 43 -19.37 -1.35 3.01
N GLU A 44 -20.53 -1.04 3.60
CA GLU A 44 -21.36 -1.98 4.35
C GLU A 44 -22.33 -2.67 3.39
N THR A 45 -21.97 -3.84 2.89
CA THR A 45 -22.76 -4.61 1.94
C THR A 45 -23.31 -5.90 2.52
N SER A 46 -22.69 -6.40 3.60
CA SER A 46 -23.07 -7.66 4.27
C SER A 46 -24.13 -7.49 5.35
N LYS A 47 -24.72 -6.29 5.50
CA LYS A 47 -25.70 -5.98 6.56
C LYS A 47 -26.92 -6.88 6.47
N GLY A 48 -27.22 -7.54 7.60
CA GLY A 48 -28.38 -8.43 7.72
C GLY A 48 -28.15 -9.82 7.11
N ASN A 49 -26.99 -10.10 6.51
CA ASN A 49 -26.64 -11.44 6.09
C ASN A 49 -26.26 -12.31 7.30
N PRO A 50 -26.95 -13.43 7.57
CA PRO A 50 -26.63 -14.32 8.69
C PRO A 50 -25.26 -15.00 8.53
N GLU A 51 -24.70 -15.02 7.30
CA GLU A 51 -23.38 -15.56 7.00
C GLU A 51 -22.28 -14.49 7.02
N ARG A 52 -22.57 -13.29 7.50
CA ARG A 52 -21.58 -12.21 7.62
C ARG A 52 -20.37 -12.65 8.45
N GLN A 53 -19.19 -12.45 7.92
CA GLN A 53 -17.91 -12.86 8.51
C GLN A 53 -17.09 -11.68 9.06
N GLY A 54 -17.71 -10.51 9.19
CA GLY A 54 -17.07 -9.30 9.75
C GLY A 54 -16.55 -8.34 8.70
N ILE A 55 -15.45 -7.68 9.02
CA ILE A 55 -14.80 -6.70 8.15
C ILE A 55 -13.56 -7.27 7.44
N ALA A 56 -13.22 -6.69 6.30
CA ALA A 56 -11.96 -6.90 5.61
C ALA A 56 -11.30 -5.54 5.30
N LEU A 57 -10.18 -5.25 5.95
CA LEU A 57 -9.35 -4.09 5.61
C LEU A 57 -8.60 -4.34 4.31
N VAL A 58 -8.47 -3.31 3.46
CA VAL A 58 -7.77 -3.41 2.18
C VAL A 58 -6.66 -2.36 2.11
N ASN A 59 -5.44 -2.77 1.73
CA ASN A 59 -4.30 -1.87 1.58
C ASN A 59 -3.56 -2.15 0.27
N PRO A 60 -3.36 -1.13 -0.60
CA PRO A 60 -2.69 -1.28 -1.89
C PRO A 60 -1.17 -1.41 -1.81
N GLY A 61 -0.58 -1.08 -0.67
CA GLY A 61 0.86 -1.04 -0.51
C GLY A 61 1.48 0.32 -0.83
N GLY A 62 2.57 0.30 -1.50
CA GLY A 62 3.48 1.42 -1.72
C GLY A 62 4.82 1.12 -1.03
N PRO A 63 5.08 1.60 0.21
CA PRO A 63 4.27 2.39 1.15
C PRO A 63 3.86 3.76 0.61
N GLY A 64 2.82 4.35 1.20
CA GLY A 64 2.34 5.68 0.82
C GLY A 64 1.20 5.66 -0.22
N GLY A 65 0.72 4.49 -0.63
CA GLY A 65 -0.49 4.38 -1.45
C GLY A 65 -1.76 4.70 -0.65
N SER A 66 -2.64 5.54 -1.21
CA SER A 66 -3.97 5.79 -0.64
C SER A 66 -4.79 4.50 -0.63
N GLY A 67 -5.20 4.06 0.54
CA GLY A 67 -6.03 2.88 0.72
C GLY A 67 -7.53 3.18 0.76
N LEU A 68 -7.91 4.45 0.91
CA LEU A 68 -9.29 4.87 1.08
C LEU A 68 -10.23 4.35 -0.01
N PRO A 69 -9.90 4.44 -1.32
CA PRO A 69 -10.78 3.96 -2.38
C PRO A 69 -10.81 2.44 -2.55
N TRP A 70 -9.92 1.71 -1.89
CA TRP A 70 -9.80 0.26 -2.12
C TRP A 70 -10.90 -0.56 -1.44
N GLY A 71 -11.46 -0.09 -0.33
CA GLY A 71 -12.63 -0.72 0.28
C GLY A 71 -13.81 -0.82 -0.70
N PRO A 72 -14.37 0.32 -1.16
CA PRO A 72 -15.46 0.31 -2.13
C PRO A 72 -15.08 -0.33 -3.47
N ALA A 73 -13.85 -0.16 -3.96
CA ALA A 73 -13.39 -0.82 -5.18
C ALA A 73 -13.36 -2.35 -5.06
N MET A 74 -13.06 -2.88 -3.88
CA MET A 74 -13.10 -4.32 -3.64
C MET A 74 -14.53 -4.84 -3.63
N ALA A 75 -15.47 -4.11 -3.04
CA ALA A 75 -16.89 -4.48 -3.08
C ALA A 75 -17.44 -4.57 -4.51
N GLU A 76 -17.00 -3.68 -5.41
CA GLU A 76 -17.35 -3.75 -6.84
C GLU A 76 -16.72 -4.96 -7.55
N ARG A 77 -15.45 -5.26 -7.22
CA ARG A 77 -14.67 -6.31 -7.90
C ARG A 77 -15.01 -7.71 -7.45
N ALA A 78 -15.43 -7.85 -6.21
CA ALA A 78 -15.70 -9.13 -5.58
C ALA A 78 -17.07 -9.11 -4.88
N PRO A 79 -18.18 -8.99 -5.64
CA PRO A 79 -19.53 -8.86 -5.09
C PRO A 79 -19.93 -10.07 -4.23
N GLU A 80 -19.46 -11.26 -4.57
CA GLU A 80 -19.72 -12.47 -3.76
C GLU A 80 -19.08 -12.39 -2.36
N LEU A 81 -17.89 -11.79 -2.25
CA LEU A 81 -17.27 -11.55 -0.94
C LEU A 81 -17.95 -10.39 -0.21
N ALA A 82 -18.46 -9.40 -0.94
CA ALA A 82 -19.18 -8.27 -0.36
C ALA A 82 -20.50 -8.71 0.31
N GLU A 83 -21.08 -9.84 -0.05
CA GLU A 83 -22.21 -10.42 0.66
C GLU A 83 -21.83 -10.89 2.08
N GLN A 84 -20.57 -11.22 2.31
CA GLN A 84 -20.07 -11.78 3.58
C GLN A 84 -19.20 -10.82 4.39
N TYR A 85 -18.57 -9.83 3.75
CA TYR A 85 -17.65 -8.88 4.39
C TYR A 85 -18.04 -7.44 4.10
N ASP A 86 -17.94 -6.60 5.12
CA ASP A 86 -17.87 -5.16 4.92
C ASP A 86 -16.43 -4.78 4.61
N PHE A 87 -16.21 -4.11 3.49
CA PHE A 87 -14.87 -3.70 3.08
C PHE A 87 -14.49 -2.34 3.66
N ILE A 88 -13.30 -2.28 4.23
CA ILE A 88 -12.75 -1.10 4.85
C ILE A 88 -11.50 -0.64 4.07
N GLY A 89 -11.57 0.55 3.49
CA GLY A 89 -10.42 1.27 2.97
C GLY A 89 -10.00 2.35 3.96
N PHE A 90 -8.72 2.63 4.07
CA PHE A 90 -8.23 3.75 4.87
C PHE A 90 -6.95 4.32 4.29
N ASP A 91 -6.75 5.60 4.47
CA ASP A 91 -5.47 6.23 4.21
C ASP A 91 -4.60 6.09 5.46
N PRO A 92 -3.42 5.45 5.35
CA PRO A 92 -2.50 5.36 6.47
C PRO A 92 -2.06 6.75 6.97
N ARG A 93 -1.50 6.80 8.16
CA ARG A 93 -0.87 8.01 8.70
C ARG A 93 0.15 8.59 7.73
N GLY A 94 0.12 9.88 7.50
CA GLY A 94 0.97 10.58 6.53
C GLY A 94 0.52 10.48 5.07
N VAL A 95 -0.62 9.82 4.78
CA VAL A 95 -1.05 9.51 3.41
C VAL A 95 -2.43 10.09 3.10
N GLY A 96 -2.60 10.57 1.89
CA GLY A 96 -3.88 10.90 1.27
C GLY A 96 -4.71 11.92 2.04
N GLN A 97 -5.90 11.51 2.48
CA GLN A 97 -6.85 12.35 3.23
C GLN A 97 -6.68 12.23 4.76
N SER A 98 -5.79 11.36 5.25
CA SER A 98 -5.35 11.33 6.64
C SER A 98 -4.43 12.50 6.94
N THR A 99 -4.09 12.74 8.22
CA THR A 99 -3.11 13.77 8.57
C THR A 99 -1.87 13.62 7.72
N ALA A 100 -1.59 14.60 6.88
CA ALA A 100 -0.53 14.55 5.89
C ALA A 100 0.86 14.71 6.52
N LEU A 101 1.85 14.07 5.92
CA LEU A 101 3.25 14.39 6.15
C LEU A 101 3.65 15.52 5.19
N GLU A 102 3.64 16.74 5.70
CA GLU A 102 4.00 17.91 4.90
C GLU A 102 5.52 18.15 4.98
N CYS A 103 6.18 18.08 3.84
CA CYS A 103 7.61 18.37 3.70
C CYS A 103 7.76 19.65 2.85
N THR A 104 7.92 20.79 3.49
CA THR A 104 8.09 22.07 2.77
C THR A 104 9.48 22.14 2.15
N TYR A 105 9.54 21.97 0.83
CA TYR A 105 10.75 22.01 0.06
C TYR A 105 10.55 22.89 -1.18
N THR A 106 11.53 23.75 -1.47
CA THR A 106 11.54 24.55 -2.69
C THR A 106 12.67 24.05 -3.59
N PRO A 107 12.37 23.53 -4.80
CA PRO A 107 13.41 23.09 -5.74
C PRO A 107 14.38 24.24 -6.07
N ASN A 108 15.67 23.93 -6.09
CA ASN A 108 16.70 24.88 -6.50
C ASN A 108 17.18 24.50 -7.92
N PRO A 109 17.00 25.41 -8.91
CA PRO A 109 17.41 25.13 -10.30
C PRO A 109 18.91 24.83 -10.49
N GLU A 110 19.75 25.19 -9.51
CA GLU A 110 21.19 24.93 -9.53
C GLU A 110 21.57 23.56 -8.96
N HIS A 111 20.62 22.87 -8.34
CA HIS A 111 20.84 21.55 -7.77
C HIS A 111 20.78 20.46 -8.85
N ASP A 112 21.62 19.46 -8.69
CA ASP A 112 21.39 18.17 -9.36
C ASP A 112 20.28 17.36 -8.65
N VAL A 113 19.86 16.26 -9.29
CA VAL A 113 18.79 15.38 -8.78
C VAL A 113 19.07 14.88 -7.36
N TRP A 114 20.33 14.60 -7.03
CA TRP A 114 20.70 14.10 -5.70
C TRP A 114 20.63 15.17 -4.62
N GLN A 115 21.06 16.39 -4.95
CA GLN A 115 20.98 17.54 -4.06
C GLN A 115 19.53 17.90 -3.75
N ASP A 116 18.66 17.90 -4.77
CA ASP A 116 17.23 18.15 -4.61
C ASP A 116 16.56 17.04 -3.79
N THR A 117 16.87 15.77 -4.09
CA THR A 117 16.32 14.63 -3.32
C THR A 117 16.74 14.71 -1.85
N LYS A 118 18.02 15.06 -1.60
CA LYS A 118 18.50 15.22 -0.22
C LYS A 118 17.79 16.35 0.49
N ALA A 119 17.62 17.50 -0.13
CA ALA A 119 16.93 18.65 0.47
C ALA A 119 15.47 18.33 0.78
N GLN A 120 14.78 17.59 -0.10
CA GLN A 120 13.43 17.11 0.15
C GLN A 120 13.37 16.14 1.34
N VAL A 121 14.30 15.20 1.43
CA VAL A 121 14.40 14.27 2.56
C VAL A 121 14.66 15.01 3.86
N ASP A 122 15.62 15.96 3.87
CA ASP A 122 15.94 16.78 5.04
C ASP A 122 14.70 17.56 5.52
N ALA A 123 13.94 18.17 4.60
CA ALA A 123 12.70 18.86 4.94
C ALA A 123 11.63 17.92 5.55
N CYS A 124 11.54 16.67 5.06
CA CYS A 124 10.67 15.68 5.67
C CYS A 124 11.13 15.25 7.07
N LEU A 125 12.43 15.15 7.30
CA LEU A 125 12.99 14.78 8.61
C LEU A 125 12.74 15.84 9.68
N GLU A 126 12.58 17.11 9.31
CA GLU A 126 12.23 18.20 10.22
C GLU A 126 10.76 18.17 10.66
N ASN A 127 9.89 17.43 9.98
CA ASN A 127 8.49 17.32 10.36
C ASN A 127 8.32 16.42 11.57
N GLU A 128 7.63 16.93 12.59
CA GLU A 128 7.40 16.22 13.87
C GLU A 128 6.63 14.89 13.72
N LEU A 129 5.89 14.71 12.63
CA LEU A 129 5.15 13.48 12.36
C LEU A 129 6.05 12.37 11.82
N THR A 130 7.19 12.70 11.19
CA THR A 130 8.06 11.74 10.51
C THR A 130 8.46 10.53 11.36
N PRO A 131 8.87 10.68 12.63
CA PRO A 131 9.24 9.53 13.48
C PRO A 131 8.10 8.54 13.72
N TYR A 132 6.85 8.97 13.50
CA TYR A 132 5.65 8.19 13.76
C TYR A 132 5.02 7.60 12.48
N ILE A 133 5.60 7.88 11.30
CA ILE A 133 5.19 7.25 10.03
C ILE A 133 5.92 5.91 9.90
N THR A 134 5.45 4.91 10.64
CA THR A 134 6.07 3.57 10.68
C THR A 134 5.03 2.48 10.49
N THR A 135 5.48 1.30 10.03
CA THR A 135 4.64 0.10 9.94
C THR A 135 4.03 -0.25 11.29
N GLU A 136 4.81 -0.18 12.36
CA GLU A 136 4.35 -0.50 13.72
C GLU A 136 3.17 0.39 14.13
N GLN A 137 3.33 1.70 14.01
CA GLN A 137 2.27 2.67 14.34
C GLN A 137 1.01 2.45 13.48
N THR A 138 1.17 2.16 12.20
CA THR A 138 0.05 1.88 11.28
C THR A 138 -0.68 0.58 11.65
N VAL A 139 0.01 -0.43 12.15
CA VAL A 139 -0.61 -1.68 12.63
C VAL A 139 -1.52 -1.42 13.84
N TYR A 140 -1.11 -0.55 14.77
CA TYR A 140 -1.97 -0.12 15.88
C TYR A 140 -3.18 0.68 15.37
N ASP A 141 -3.02 1.54 14.36
CA ASP A 141 -4.15 2.23 13.72
C ASP A 141 -5.16 1.23 13.15
N MET A 142 -4.70 0.18 12.48
CA MET A 142 -5.57 -0.85 11.91
C MET A 142 -6.37 -1.58 12.99
N ASP A 143 -5.73 -1.92 14.10
CA ASP A 143 -6.43 -2.58 15.22
C ASP A 143 -7.42 -1.64 15.89
N PHE A 144 -7.11 -0.37 15.99
CA PHE A 144 -8.02 0.64 16.51
C PHE A 144 -9.24 0.83 15.59
N ILE A 145 -9.05 0.88 14.27
CA ILE A 145 -10.16 0.91 13.29
C ILE A 145 -11.07 -0.31 13.49
N ARG A 146 -10.51 -1.52 13.62
CA ARG A 146 -11.27 -2.73 13.94
C ARG A 146 -12.11 -2.55 15.21
N ALA A 147 -11.49 -2.06 16.29
CA ALA A 147 -12.13 -1.88 17.59
C ALA A 147 -13.26 -0.84 17.54
N VAL A 148 -13.04 0.30 16.88
CA VAL A 148 -14.07 1.35 16.70
C VAL A 148 -15.27 0.84 15.91
N LEU A 149 -15.05 -0.08 14.97
CA LEU A 149 -16.12 -0.73 14.20
C LEU A 149 -16.84 -1.84 14.99
N GLY A 150 -16.39 -2.14 16.22
CA GLY A 150 -17.02 -3.13 17.09
C GLY A 150 -16.72 -4.59 16.70
N GLU A 151 -15.69 -4.83 15.92
CA GLU A 151 -15.34 -6.16 15.42
C GLU A 151 -14.35 -6.87 16.34
N GLU A 152 -14.62 -8.14 16.65
CA GLU A 152 -13.68 -8.97 17.42
C GLU A 152 -12.40 -9.26 16.62
N LYS A 153 -12.56 -9.53 15.32
CA LYS A 153 -11.47 -9.85 14.40
C LYS A 153 -11.60 -9.09 13.10
N THR A 154 -10.49 -8.95 12.40
CA THR A 154 -10.47 -8.43 11.03
C THR A 154 -9.88 -9.43 10.06
N SER A 155 -10.47 -9.49 8.86
CA SER A 155 -9.80 -10.03 7.69
C SER A 155 -9.03 -8.91 6.99
N TYR A 156 -8.12 -9.27 6.10
CA TYR A 156 -7.22 -8.32 5.46
C TYR A 156 -6.85 -8.74 4.05
N ILE A 157 -6.81 -7.78 3.14
CA ILE A 157 -6.29 -7.95 1.78
C ILE A 157 -5.17 -6.94 1.58
N GLY A 158 -3.93 -7.40 1.43
CA GLY A 158 -2.76 -6.56 1.25
C GLY A 158 -2.03 -6.85 -0.04
N TYR A 159 -1.67 -5.80 -0.77
CA TYR A 159 -0.89 -5.88 -1.99
C TYR A 159 0.49 -5.27 -1.78
N SER A 160 1.55 -5.90 -2.35
CA SER A 160 2.91 -5.36 -2.30
C SER A 160 3.38 -5.06 -0.86
N TYR A 161 3.75 -3.81 -0.52
CA TYR A 161 4.03 -3.40 0.87
C TYR A 161 2.89 -3.73 1.85
N GLY A 162 1.64 -3.75 1.39
CA GLY A 162 0.51 -4.17 2.20
C GLY A 162 0.66 -5.59 2.76
N THR A 163 1.44 -6.45 2.11
CA THR A 163 1.75 -7.79 2.61
C THR A 163 2.69 -7.76 3.82
N TRP A 164 3.64 -6.83 3.83
CA TRP A 164 4.48 -6.54 5.00
C TRP A 164 3.63 -6.03 6.15
N LEU A 165 2.76 -5.05 5.89
CA LEU A 165 1.85 -4.49 6.88
C LEU A 165 0.92 -5.55 7.49
N GLY A 166 0.32 -6.40 6.65
CA GLY A 166 -0.55 -7.49 7.09
C GLY A 166 0.20 -8.55 7.92
N SER A 167 1.45 -8.86 7.57
CA SER A 167 2.28 -9.79 8.35
C SER A 167 2.64 -9.22 9.72
N TRP A 168 2.92 -7.92 9.80
CA TRP A 168 3.13 -7.22 11.07
C TRP A 168 1.87 -7.22 11.94
N TYR A 169 0.71 -7.00 11.34
CA TYR A 169 -0.56 -7.07 12.08
C TYR A 169 -0.77 -8.45 12.72
N GLN A 170 -0.57 -9.53 11.95
CA GLN A 170 -0.69 -10.89 12.48
C GLN A 170 0.31 -11.19 13.61
N ARG A 171 1.50 -10.59 13.55
CA ARG A 171 2.52 -10.73 14.59
C ARG A 171 2.14 -10.00 15.88
N VAL A 172 1.60 -8.77 15.76
CA VAL A 172 1.29 -7.91 16.92
C VAL A 172 -0.06 -8.26 17.53
N PHE A 173 -1.06 -8.56 16.70
CA PHE A 173 -2.44 -8.84 17.09
C PHE A 173 -2.95 -10.20 16.56
N PRO A 174 -2.26 -11.32 16.84
CA PRO A 174 -2.66 -12.63 16.31
C PRO A 174 -4.09 -13.03 16.74
N GLN A 175 -4.54 -12.60 17.91
CA GLN A 175 -5.88 -12.87 18.42
C GLN A 175 -6.99 -12.14 17.67
N HIS A 176 -6.67 -11.01 17.03
CA HIS A 176 -7.61 -10.19 16.25
C HIS A 176 -7.55 -10.48 14.75
N ALA A 177 -6.58 -11.29 14.31
CA ALA A 177 -6.46 -11.68 12.91
C ALA A 177 -7.43 -12.81 12.56
N HIS A 178 -8.09 -12.71 11.38
CA HIS A 178 -8.95 -13.77 10.85
C HIS A 178 -8.37 -14.35 9.56
N ARG A 179 -8.75 -13.84 8.39
CA ARG A 179 -8.26 -14.31 7.08
C ARG A 179 -7.44 -13.24 6.40
N PHE A 180 -6.24 -13.60 5.96
CA PHE A 180 -5.31 -12.67 5.34
C PHE A 180 -4.94 -13.16 3.93
N LEU A 181 -5.26 -12.34 2.94
CA LEU A 181 -4.81 -12.50 1.56
C LEU A 181 -3.66 -11.53 1.31
N LEU A 182 -2.48 -12.07 1.03
CA LEU A 182 -1.26 -11.33 0.80
C LEU A 182 -0.81 -11.55 -0.65
N ASP A 183 -1.15 -10.60 -1.52
CA ASP A 183 -0.87 -10.66 -2.96
C ASP A 183 0.39 -9.87 -3.31
N SER A 184 1.24 -10.47 -4.16
CA SER A 184 2.56 -9.90 -4.50
C SER A 184 3.43 -9.75 -3.26
N ALA A 185 3.54 -10.84 -2.48
CA ALA A 185 4.15 -10.86 -1.16
C ALA A 185 5.62 -10.44 -1.19
N VAL A 186 5.98 -9.53 -0.27
CA VAL A 186 7.37 -9.22 0.03
C VAL A 186 8.02 -10.36 0.81
N ASP A 187 9.34 -10.45 0.79
CA ASP A 187 10.09 -11.45 1.59
C ASP A 187 10.07 -11.05 3.08
N ILE A 188 9.11 -11.59 3.81
CA ILE A 188 8.93 -11.34 5.26
C ILE A 188 9.95 -12.07 6.14
N SER A 189 10.81 -12.91 5.56
CA SER A 189 11.86 -13.63 6.29
C SER A 189 13.09 -12.76 6.54
N ARG A 190 13.14 -11.56 6.00
CA ARG A 190 14.27 -10.63 6.13
C ARG A 190 14.16 -9.75 7.36
N ASP A 191 15.31 -9.24 7.79
CA ASP A 191 15.44 -8.39 8.97
C ASP A 191 14.73 -7.04 8.86
N GLY A 192 14.40 -6.60 7.63
CA GLY A 192 13.69 -5.36 7.37
C GLY A 192 13.20 -5.20 5.94
N LEU A 193 12.29 -4.26 5.76
CA LEU A 193 11.70 -3.95 4.45
C LEU A 193 12.75 -3.44 3.44
N GLN A 194 13.75 -2.68 3.91
CA GLN A 194 14.84 -2.19 3.06
C GLN A 194 15.60 -3.34 2.39
N THR A 195 15.92 -4.40 3.15
CA THR A 195 16.61 -5.57 2.59
C THR A 195 15.80 -6.23 1.47
N THR A 196 14.47 -6.27 1.60
CA THR A 196 13.59 -6.77 0.55
C THR A 196 13.68 -5.89 -0.69
N TRP A 197 13.69 -4.58 -0.55
CA TRP A 197 13.81 -3.67 -1.69
C TRP A 197 15.16 -3.70 -2.37
N ASP A 198 16.24 -3.86 -1.61
CA ASP A 198 17.59 -4.01 -2.16
C ASP A 198 17.74 -5.27 -3.05
N LEU A 199 16.87 -6.27 -2.85
CA LEU A 199 16.83 -7.47 -3.67
C LEU A 199 15.97 -7.33 -4.94
N GLN A 200 15.03 -6.40 -4.98
CA GLN A 200 14.13 -6.25 -6.14
C GLN A 200 14.84 -5.99 -7.47
N PRO A 201 15.83 -5.08 -7.56
CA PRO A 201 16.55 -4.85 -8.81
C PRO A 201 17.18 -6.13 -9.37
N ARG A 202 17.83 -6.91 -8.50
CA ARG A 202 18.47 -8.19 -8.88
C ARG A 202 17.45 -9.23 -9.34
N SER A 203 16.31 -9.31 -8.66
CA SER A 203 15.23 -10.24 -9.02
C SER A 203 14.62 -9.87 -10.37
N ARG A 204 14.42 -8.57 -10.63
CA ARG A 204 13.90 -8.06 -11.92
C ARG A 204 14.88 -8.29 -13.05
N ASP A 205 16.18 -8.05 -12.82
CA ASP A 205 17.20 -8.31 -13.83
C ASP A 205 17.27 -9.80 -14.18
N ARG A 206 17.22 -10.69 -13.17
CA ARG A 206 17.15 -12.15 -13.42
C ARG A 206 15.92 -12.53 -14.23
N GLN A 207 14.74 -12.01 -13.85
CA GLN A 207 13.50 -12.30 -14.58
C GLN A 207 13.56 -11.78 -16.03
N PHE A 208 14.15 -10.61 -16.23
CA PHE A 208 14.38 -10.07 -17.58
C PHE A 208 15.27 -10.99 -18.41
N GLN A 209 16.42 -11.42 -17.87
CA GLN A 209 17.38 -12.25 -18.56
C GLN A 209 16.89 -13.68 -18.77
N ASP A 210 16.34 -14.33 -17.73
CA ASP A 210 16.08 -15.76 -17.71
C ASP A 210 14.68 -16.11 -18.26
N ALA A 211 13.75 -15.17 -18.25
CA ALA A 211 12.37 -15.40 -18.69
C ALA A 211 11.96 -14.50 -19.87
N MET A 212 12.09 -13.18 -19.74
CA MET A 212 11.56 -12.26 -20.73
C MET A 212 12.32 -12.29 -22.05
N LEU A 213 13.64 -12.16 -22.04
CA LEU A 213 14.45 -12.18 -23.26
C LEU A 213 14.29 -13.50 -24.04
N PRO A 214 14.38 -14.68 -23.41
CA PRO A 214 14.12 -15.93 -24.10
C PRO A 214 12.68 -16.10 -24.61
N TYR A 215 11.69 -15.52 -23.90
CA TYR A 215 10.31 -15.52 -24.37
C TYR A 215 10.15 -14.70 -25.65
N VAL A 216 10.66 -13.47 -25.64
CA VAL A 216 10.62 -12.58 -26.82
C VAL A 216 11.33 -13.19 -28.03
N ALA A 217 12.51 -13.78 -27.79
CA ALA A 217 13.29 -14.47 -28.86
C ALA A 217 12.52 -15.65 -29.47
N ARG A 218 11.82 -16.45 -28.66
CA ARG A 218 10.99 -17.56 -29.17
C ARG A 218 9.77 -17.13 -29.96
N HIS A 219 9.37 -15.88 -29.82
CA HIS A 219 8.19 -15.30 -30.47
C HIS A 219 8.56 -14.13 -31.39
N ASP A 220 9.68 -14.27 -32.14
CA ASP A 220 10.14 -13.24 -33.06
C ASP A 220 9.08 -12.91 -34.13
N GLU A 221 8.27 -13.86 -34.50
CA GLU A 221 7.12 -13.67 -35.39
C GLU A 221 6.11 -12.63 -34.90
N ILE A 222 6.07 -12.39 -33.59
CA ILE A 222 5.18 -11.39 -32.96
C ILE A 222 5.92 -10.09 -32.71
N PHE A 223 7.15 -10.17 -32.18
CA PHE A 223 7.88 -9.00 -31.69
C PHE A 223 8.79 -8.36 -32.72
N GLY A 224 9.29 -9.12 -33.70
CA GLY A 224 10.18 -8.62 -34.75
C GLY A 224 11.54 -8.12 -34.23
N LEU A 225 12.02 -8.69 -33.12
CA LEU A 225 13.24 -8.26 -32.45
C LEU A 225 14.44 -9.21 -32.66
N GLY A 226 14.22 -10.33 -33.38
CA GLY A 226 15.19 -11.39 -33.59
C GLY A 226 15.02 -12.55 -32.63
N ASP A 227 15.69 -13.65 -32.93
CA ASP A 227 15.61 -14.93 -32.21
C ASP A 227 16.75 -15.15 -31.21
N ASP A 228 17.68 -14.17 -31.10
CA ASP A 228 18.79 -14.19 -30.15
C ASP A 228 18.49 -13.28 -28.94
N PRO A 229 18.34 -13.84 -27.72
CA PRO A 229 18.10 -13.04 -26.51
C PRO A 229 19.15 -11.96 -26.25
N MET A 230 20.41 -12.20 -26.63
CA MET A 230 21.48 -11.21 -26.40
C MET A 230 21.41 -10.02 -27.38
N GLN A 231 20.99 -10.26 -28.63
CA GLN A 231 20.73 -9.18 -29.58
C GLN A 231 19.52 -8.33 -29.14
N ILE A 232 18.49 -8.97 -28.64
CA ILE A 232 17.29 -8.28 -28.10
C ILE A 232 17.70 -7.42 -26.90
N ARG A 233 18.55 -7.95 -26.01
CA ARG A 233 19.10 -7.20 -24.89
C ARG A 233 19.90 -5.98 -25.37
N GLN A 234 20.77 -6.14 -26.37
CA GLN A 234 21.55 -5.02 -26.91
C GLN A 234 20.64 -3.92 -27.47
N ARG A 235 19.61 -4.30 -28.24
CA ARG A 235 18.62 -3.31 -28.74
C ARG A 235 17.91 -2.56 -27.61
N TRP A 236 17.58 -3.25 -26.51
CA TRP A 236 16.99 -2.61 -25.33
C TRP A 236 17.96 -1.63 -24.66
N GLU A 237 19.25 -1.97 -24.56
CA GLU A 237 20.30 -1.08 -24.05
C GLU A 237 20.50 0.15 -24.98
N ASP A 238 20.46 -0.05 -26.29
CA ASP A 238 20.62 1.00 -27.31
C ASP A 238 19.50 2.08 -27.25
N VAL A 239 18.32 1.72 -26.79
CA VAL A 239 17.20 2.68 -26.58
C VAL A 239 17.13 3.24 -25.16
N GLY A 240 18.18 3.12 -24.38
CA GLY A 240 18.31 3.69 -23.05
C GLY A 240 17.92 2.76 -21.90
N GLY A 241 17.75 1.47 -22.16
CA GLY A 241 17.63 0.47 -21.12
C GLY A 241 18.91 0.38 -20.28
N THR A 242 18.76 0.26 -18.96
CA THR A 242 19.91 0.23 -18.05
C THR A 242 20.05 -1.14 -17.39
N ARG A 243 21.29 -1.58 -17.20
CA ARG A 243 21.60 -2.73 -16.35
C ARG A 243 21.48 -2.32 -14.89
N THR A 244 20.85 -3.14 -14.10
CA THR A 244 21.00 -3.09 -12.65
C THR A 244 22.40 -3.64 -12.31
N GLN A 245 23.24 -2.81 -11.72
CA GLN A 245 24.57 -3.20 -11.25
C GLN A 245 24.50 -3.92 -9.92
#